data_eff57f12f0ddc0d7cc01093647cdc3d0
#
_entry.id   eff57f12f0ddc0d7cc01093647cdc3d0
#
_cell.length_a   1.000
_cell.length_b   1.000
_cell.length_c   1.000
_cell.angle_alpha   90.00
_cell.angle_beta   90.00
_cell.angle_gamma   90.00
#
_symmetry.space_group_name_H-M   'P 1'
#
loop_
_entity.id
_entity.type
_entity.pdbx_description
1 polymer ?
#
loop_
_entity_poly.entity_id
_entity_poly.type
_entity_poly.pdbx_seq_one_letter_code
_entity_poly.pdbx_strand_id
1 'polypeptide(L)'
;MDRLDAVWSSELSAADCEAYDGFVATARGSHYGQTRSWAKVATVAKPFAPCYFLARRDGRVVGAALILRTQVLHTFALPFAQIERGPVCDDLEDMPDVLETLLDQARRRGILRLSVMPYWAGEAKPRAEKILQQHGFADVQSFGGRHARSLRLDLASLPADNPYASSALSQVRREIKRAERAGAIARRGQKRDLNAFREMHGQLLRLAGKPPPAAAWFDAIAEYFLSERGAMFVCEHQNKVISAIFLARHGPLATFAIGASLGDELHFPKMVLPMASAIAWARENEVKSIDLGGIPMEGDKDAKRTSIAHFKRSFSRAKIDLVHEHVRWF
;
A
#
# COMPACT_ATOMS: atom_id res chain seq x y z
N MET A 1 5.56 3.51 34.33
CA MET A 1 5.48 2.87 32.99
C MET A 1 6.83 2.23 32.75
N ASP A 2 6.85 0.93 32.54
CA ASP A 2 8.11 0.23 32.24
C ASP A 2 8.54 0.59 30.83
N ARG A 3 9.80 1.03 30.73
CA ARG A 3 10.37 1.48 29.47
C ARG A 3 10.52 0.30 28.50
N LEU A 4 9.99 0.42 27.27
CA LEU A 4 10.16 -0.62 26.25
C LEU A 4 11.65 -0.74 25.88
N ASP A 5 12.14 -1.99 25.77
CA ASP A 5 13.39 -2.25 25.10
C ASP A 5 13.20 -2.08 23.59
N ALA A 6 14.06 -1.27 22.95
CA ALA A 6 13.86 -0.92 21.55
C ALA A 6 15.15 -0.85 20.75
N VAL A 7 15.09 -1.45 19.58
CA VAL A 7 16.09 -1.35 18.52
C VAL A 7 15.59 -0.38 17.44
N TRP A 8 16.47 0.52 16.99
CA TRP A 8 16.29 1.30 15.75
C TRP A 8 17.61 1.22 14.96
N SER A 9 17.59 0.48 13.87
CA SER A 9 18.80 0.21 13.07
C SER A 9 18.49 0.17 11.58
N SER A 10 19.46 0.46 10.74
CA SER A 10 19.42 0.16 9.30
C SER A 10 19.58 -1.33 9.01
N GLU A 11 20.21 -2.06 9.93
CA GLU A 11 20.41 -3.50 9.85
C GLU A 11 19.99 -4.15 11.16
N LEU A 12 19.12 -5.14 11.09
CA LEU A 12 18.67 -5.92 12.22
C LEU A 12 19.56 -7.18 12.35
N SER A 13 19.76 -7.66 13.58
CA SER A 13 20.32 -8.99 13.80
C SER A 13 19.41 -10.06 13.19
N ALA A 14 19.91 -11.29 13.00
CA ALA A 14 19.08 -12.38 12.48
C ALA A 14 17.84 -12.64 13.36
N ALA A 15 18.00 -12.64 14.68
CA ALA A 15 16.93 -12.80 15.64
C ALA A 15 15.90 -11.64 15.59
N ASP A 16 16.37 -10.38 15.43
CA ASP A 16 15.47 -9.24 15.28
C ASP A 16 14.76 -9.25 13.94
N CYS A 17 15.41 -9.73 12.87
CA CYS A 17 14.77 -9.94 11.57
C CYS A 17 13.58 -10.89 11.68
N GLU A 18 13.77 -12.04 12.30
CA GLU A 18 12.73 -13.04 12.50
C GLU A 18 11.59 -12.50 13.38
N ALA A 19 11.92 -11.85 14.48
CA ALA A 19 10.95 -11.24 15.39
C ALA A 19 10.14 -10.11 14.69
N TYR A 20 10.81 -9.27 13.90
CA TYR A 20 10.17 -8.21 13.12
C TYR A 20 9.19 -8.80 12.08
N ASP A 21 9.67 -9.72 11.25
CA ASP A 21 8.87 -10.31 10.18
C ASP A 21 7.68 -11.10 10.76
N GLY A 22 7.89 -11.88 11.81
CA GLY A 22 6.83 -12.61 12.50
C GLY A 22 5.75 -11.69 13.08
N PHE A 23 6.16 -10.60 13.73
CA PHE A 23 5.23 -9.62 14.30
C PHE A 23 4.46 -8.88 13.20
N VAL A 24 5.15 -8.34 12.18
CA VAL A 24 4.52 -7.62 11.08
C VAL A 24 3.58 -8.53 10.27
N ALA A 25 3.87 -9.83 10.16
CA ALA A 25 3.00 -10.75 9.42
C ALA A 25 1.64 -10.98 10.08
N THR A 26 1.54 -10.86 11.42
CA THR A 26 0.36 -11.27 12.19
C THR A 26 -0.37 -10.15 12.92
N ALA A 27 0.30 -9.03 13.21
CA ALA A 27 -0.29 -7.92 13.97
C ALA A 27 -1.47 -7.27 13.24
N ARG A 28 -2.54 -6.95 13.98
CA ARG A 28 -3.80 -6.41 13.43
C ARG A 28 -3.64 -5.06 12.73
N GLY A 29 -2.77 -4.20 13.24
CA GLY A 29 -2.46 -2.88 12.65
C GLY A 29 -1.43 -2.92 11.53
N SER A 30 -1.15 -4.11 10.95
CA SER A 30 -0.09 -4.30 9.98
C SER A 30 -0.56 -4.11 8.52
N HIS A 31 0.43 -3.86 7.65
CA HIS A 31 0.24 -3.65 6.22
C HIS A 31 1.51 -4.07 5.47
N TYR A 32 1.38 -4.52 4.21
CA TYR A 32 2.52 -4.93 3.39
C TYR A 32 3.61 -3.86 3.28
N GLY A 33 3.23 -2.58 3.33
CA GLY A 33 4.14 -1.43 3.32
C GLY A 33 5.10 -1.36 4.52
N GLN A 34 4.87 -2.19 5.55
CA GLN A 34 5.73 -2.30 6.73
C GLN A 34 6.63 -3.54 6.70
N THR A 35 6.55 -4.38 5.66
CA THR A 35 7.41 -5.56 5.52
C THR A 35 8.83 -5.15 5.11
N ARG A 36 9.84 -5.90 5.58
CA ARG A 36 11.24 -5.68 5.17
C ARG A 36 11.43 -5.88 3.67
N SER A 37 10.71 -6.80 3.06
CA SER A 37 10.73 -7.01 1.61
C SER A 37 10.22 -5.82 0.80
N TRP A 38 9.29 -5.02 1.37
CA TRP A 38 8.82 -3.79 0.73
C TRP A 38 9.85 -2.63 0.78
N ALA A 39 10.76 -2.66 1.74
CA ALA A 39 11.74 -1.59 1.94
C ALA A 39 12.52 -1.28 0.65
N LYS A 40 12.92 -2.30 -0.11
CA LYS A 40 13.62 -2.14 -1.39
C LYS A 40 12.78 -1.37 -2.41
N VAL A 41 11.51 -1.70 -2.56
CA VAL A 41 10.59 -1.00 -3.47
C VAL A 41 10.39 0.46 -3.01
N ALA A 42 10.25 0.68 -1.71
CA ALA A 42 10.00 2.00 -1.14
C ALA A 42 11.19 2.95 -1.25
N THR A 43 12.42 2.45 -1.26
CA THR A 43 13.63 3.27 -1.22
C THR A 43 14.24 3.54 -2.59
N VAL A 44 14.18 2.60 -3.52
CA VAL A 44 14.82 2.73 -4.85
C VAL A 44 14.30 3.93 -5.67
N ALA A 45 13.05 4.37 -5.44
CA ALA A 45 12.45 5.49 -6.18
C ALA A 45 12.55 6.85 -5.46
N LYS A 46 13.14 6.87 -4.27
CA LYS A 46 13.17 8.05 -3.41
C LYS A 46 14.54 8.16 -2.72
N PRO A 47 14.99 9.36 -2.34
CA PRO A 47 16.24 9.55 -1.61
C PRO A 47 16.08 9.16 -0.12
N PHE A 48 15.61 7.93 0.13
CA PHE A 48 15.41 7.39 1.46
C PHE A 48 16.30 6.19 1.73
N ALA A 49 16.77 6.07 2.96
CA ALA A 49 17.35 4.86 3.50
C ALA A 49 16.31 4.17 4.41
N PRO A 50 16.16 2.85 4.33
CA PRO A 50 15.31 2.12 5.24
C PRO A 50 15.98 1.99 6.59
N CYS A 51 15.21 2.16 7.66
CA CYS A 51 15.56 1.79 9.02
C CYS A 51 14.42 0.99 9.62
N TYR A 52 14.72 0.14 10.57
CA TYR A 52 13.74 -0.69 11.25
C TYR A 52 13.71 -0.33 12.72
N PHE A 53 12.50 -0.19 13.24
CA PHE A 53 12.25 -0.02 14.66
C PHE A 53 11.52 -1.27 15.17
N LEU A 54 11.95 -1.76 16.33
CA LEU A 54 11.37 -2.91 17.01
C LEU A 54 11.34 -2.63 18.50
N ALA A 55 10.17 -2.68 19.11
CA ALA A 55 9.96 -2.44 20.53
C ALA A 55 9.42 -3.67 21.24
N ARG A 56 9.96 -3.97 22.43
CA ARG A 56 9.62 -5.13 23.23
C ARG A 56 9.22 -4.72 24.64
N ARG A 57 8.22 -5.41 25.17
CA ARG A 57 7.87 -5.43 26.60
C ARG A 57 8.10 -6.85 27.11
N ASP A 58 8.97 -7.02 28.12
CA ASP A 58 9.32 -8.32 28.70
C ASP A 58 9.73 -9.38 27.64
N GLY A 59 10.55 -8.95 26.68
CA GLY A 59 11.02 -9.79 25.58
C GLY A 59 10.03 -10.00 24.43
N ARG A 60 8.73 -9.69 24.61
CA ARG A 60 7.69 -9.80 23.57
C ARG A 60 7.63 -8.54 22.71
N VAL A 61 7.60 -8.70 21.41
CA VAL A 61 7.40 -7.58 20.47
C VAL A 61 5.98 -7.01 20.64
N VAL A 62 5.90 -5.70 20.86
CA VAL A 62 4.64 -4.93 20.97
C VAL A 62 4.51 -3.84 19.93
N GLY A 63 5.62 -3.49 19.26
CA GLY A 63 5.62 -2.50 18.19
C GLY A 63 6.75 -2.68 17.19
N ALA A 64 6.47 -2.36 15.92
CA ALA A 64 7.46 -2.39 14.83
C ALA A 64 7.20 -1.26 13.82
N ALA A 65 8.26 -0.79 13.15
CA ALA A 65 8.11 0.14 12.04
C ALA A 65 9.22 0.02 11.00
N LEU A 66 8.85 0.03 9.72
CA LEU A 66 9.74 0.39 8.63
C LEU A 66 9.76 1.91 8.51
N ILE A 67 10.88 2.49 8.76
CA ILE A 67 11.12 3.93 8.77
C ILE A 67 11.90 4.29 7.52
N LEU A 68 11.38 5.19 6.72
CA LEU A 68 12.07 5.75 5.56
C LEU A 68 12.69 7.08 5.98
N ARG A 69 14.02 7.08 6.15
CA ARG A 69 14.78 8.25 6.56
C ARG A 69 15.38 8.94 5.34
N THR A 70 15.30 10.27 5.24
CA THR A 70 15.99 11.02 4.19
C THR A 70 17.49 10.79 4.28
N GLN A 71 18.13 10.49 3.14
CA GLN A 71 19.59 10.42 3.04
C GLN A 71 20.14 11.84 2.95
N VAL A 72 20.96 12.22 3.93
CA VAL A 72 21.70 13.47 3.91
C VAL A 72 22.96 13.24 3.06
N LEU A 73 22.80 13.21 1.75
CA LEU A 73 23.92 13.17 0.81
C LEU A 73 24.14 14.58 0.24
N HIS A 74 25.20 15.25 0.73
CA HIS A 74 25.82 16.46 0.16
C HIS A 74 24.93 17.67 -0.21
N THR A 75 23.65 17.64 0.07
CA THR A 75 22.72 18.75 -0.07
C THR A 75 21.96 18.92 1.24
N PHE A 76 21.49 20.12 1.53
CA PHE A 76 20.76 20.55 2.74
C PHE A 76 19.46 19.77 3.04
N ALA A 77 19.45 18.45 2.86
CA ALA A 77 18.29 17.63 3.18
C ALA A 77 18.13 17.55 4.71
N LEU A 78 17.06 18.14 5.21
CA LEU A 78 16.71 18.04 6.61
C LEU A 78 16.46 16.57 7.00
N PRO A 79 16.87 16.16 8.22
CA PRO A 79 16.71 14.79 8.70
C PRO A 79 15.24 14.48 9.00
N PHE A 80 14.51 14.14 7.94
CA PHE A 80 13.12 13.72 8.02
C PHE A 80 13.00 12.20 8.03
N ALA A 81 11.99 11.72 8.72
CA ALA A 81 11.61 10.31 8.73
C ALA A 81 10.11 10.15 8.49
N GLN A 82 9.73 9.12 7.76
CA GLN A 82 8.32 8.79 7.54
C GLN A 82 8.07 7.29 7.75
N ILE A 83 6.91 6.97 8.28
CA ILE A 83 6.43 5.62 8.54
C ILE A 83 5.08 5.46 7.83
N GLU A 84 5.12 4.93 6.61
CA GLU A 84 3.91 4.69 5.82
C GLU A 84 3.18 3.44 6.34
N ARG A 85 1.90 3.55 6.70
CA ARG A 85 1.10 2.43 7.24
C ARG A 85 1.65 1.84 8.55
N GLY A 86 2.28 2.67 9.36
CA GLY A 86 2.80 2.32 10.67
C GLY A 86 2.94 3.55 11.59
N PRO A 87 3.43 3.38 12.83
CA PRO A 87 3.97 2.12 13.37
C PRO A 87 2.92 1.01 13.50
N VAL A 88 3.38 -0.23 13.43
CA VAL A 88 2.58 -1.42 13.64
C VAL A 88 2.51 -1.71 15.13
N CYS A 89 1.30 -1.89 15.64
CA CYS A 89 1.00 -2.43 16.96
C CYS A 89 -0.06 -3.51 16.78
N ASP A 90 -0.03 -4.56 17.61
CA ASP A 90 -1.10 -5.57 17.59
C ASP A 90 -2.34 -5.07 18.34
N ASP A 91 -2.12 -4.28 19.39
CA ASP A 91 -3.17 -3.60 20.13
C ASP A 91 -2.95 -2.09 20.18
N LEU A 92 -4.05 -1.33 20.21
CA LEU A 92 -3.99 0.13 20.41
C LEU A 92 -3.57 0.51 21.82
N GLU A 93 -3.68 -0.41 22.80
CA GLU A 93 -3.20 -0.18 24.16
C GLU A 93 -1.66 -0.06 24.21
N ASP A 94 -0.94 -0.73 23.32
CA ASP A 94 0.51 -0.64 23.23
C ASP A 94 0.99 0.61 22.49
N MET A 95 0.12 1.24 21.69
CA MET A 95 0.49 2.34 20.82
C MET A 95 1.08 3.57 21.58
N PRO A 96 0.58 3.97 22.76
CA PRO A 96 1.17 5.08 23.53
C PRO A 96 2.66 4.82 23.86
N ASP A 97 2.98 3.65 24.43
CA ASP A 97 4.36 3.31 24.84
C ASP A 97 5.29 3.16 23.64
N VAL A 98 4.77 2.57 22.54
CA VAL A 98 5.48 2.45 21.27
C VAL A 98 5.81 3.83 20.69
N LEU A 99 4.85 4.77 20.69
CA LEU A 99 5.07 6.14 20.21
C LEU A 99 6.05 6.91 21.09
N GLU A 100 5.94 6.82 22.42
CA GLU A 100 6.86 7.47 23.34
C GLU A 100 8.30 7.00 23.09
N THR A 101 8.49 5.68 22.99
CA THR A 101 9.80 5.07 22.71
C THR A 101 10.33 5.47 21.33
N LEU A 102 9.47 5.46 20.31
CA LEU A 102 9.81 5.89 18.95
C LEU A 102 10.25 7.35 18.90
N LEU A 103 9.53 8.24 19.62
CA LEU A 103 9.83 9.66 19.71
C LEU A 103 11.17 9.93 20.42
N ASP A 104 11.45 9.21 21.52
CA ASP A 104 12.73 9.29 22.22
C ASP A 104 13.88 8.88 21.30
N GLN A 105 13.74 7.78 20.59
CA GLN A 105 14.72 7.31 19.62
C GLN A 105 14.89 8.29 18.44
N ALA A 106 13.81 8.92 17.97
CA ALA A 106 13.87 9.91 16.89
C ALA A 106 14.66 11.17 17.32
N ARG A 107 14.40 11.69 18.53
CA ARG A 107 15.16 12.83 19.10
C ARG A 107 16.66 12.53 19.21
N ARG A 108 17.02 11.36 19.76
CA ARG A 108 18.43 10.95 19.90
C ARG A 108 19.16 10.86 18.58
N ARG A 109 18.44 10.63 17.47
CA ARG A 109 18.97 10.53 16.10
C ARG A 109 18.92 11.85 15.33
N GLY A 110 18.52 12.94 15.99
CA GLY A 110 18.40 14.26 15.38
C GLY A 110 17.37 14.33 14.27
N ILE A 111 16.30 13.52 14.33
CA ILE A 111 15.17 13.65 13.41
C ILE A 111 14.45 14.95 13.74
N LEU A 112 14.26 15.82 12.75
CA LEU A 112 13.54 17.09 12.91
C LEU A 112 12.04 16.95 12.62
N ARG A 113 11.67 16.05 11.72
CA ARG A 113 10.27 15.80 11.34
C ARG A 113 10.03 14.30 11.24
N LEU A 114 9.04 13.80 11.99
CA LEU A 114 8.55 12.44 11.90
C LEU A 114 7.11 12.44 11.41
N SER A 115 6.84 11.73 10.30
CA SER A 115 5.50 11.49 9.77
C SER A 115 5.09 10.05 10.01
N VAL A 116 3.87 9.82 10.47
CA VAL A 116 3.32 8.49 10.75
C VAL A 116 1.91 8.36 10.14
N MET A 117 1.56 7.16 9.70
CA MET A 117 0.24 6.82 9.16
C MET A 117 -0.15 5.40 9.59
N PRO A 118 -0.48 5.14 10.86
CA PRO A 118 -0.86 3.81 11.32
C PRO A 118 -2.04 3.23 10.52
N TYR A 119 -2.03 1.93 10.28
CA TYR A 119 -3.06 1.26 9.48
C TYR A 119 -4.25 0.83 10.33
N TRP A 120 -4.91 1.82 10.96
CA TRP A 120 -6.12 1.61 11.73
C TRP A 120 -7.33 2.22 11.01
N ALA A 121 -8.46 1.50 11.06
CA ALA A 121 -9.70 1.87 10.38
C ALA A 121 -10.94 1.66 11.26
N GLY A 122 -12.10 2.14 10.83
CA GLY A 122 -13.37 1.96 11.54
C GLY A 122 -13.34 2.57 12.93
N GLU A 123 -13.84 1.84 13.93
CA GLU A 123 -13.91 2.29 15.33
C GLU A 123 -12.53 2.51 15.97
N ALA A 124 -11.51 1.83 15.50
CA ALA A 124 -10.13 2.00 15.99
C ALA A 124 -9.48 3.32 15.52
N LYS A 125 -9.91 3.88 14.39
CA LYS A 125 -9.33 5.10 13.81
C LYS A 125 -9.40 6.31 14.77
N PRO A 126 -10.56 6.72 15.30
CA PRO A 126 -10.63 7.91 16.18
C PRO A 126 -9.76 7.77 17.42
N ARG A 127 -9.65 6.54 17.96
CA ARG A 127 -8.81 6.25 19.11
C ARG A 127 -7.33 6.37 18.77
N ALA A 128 -6.90 5.83 17.64
CA ALA A 128 -5.52 5.94 17.16
C ALA A 128 -5.13 7.41 16.91
N GLU A 129 -6.02 8.20 16.29
CA GLU A 129 -5.80 9.63 16.05
C GLU A 129 -5.69 10.43 17.38
N LYS A 130 -6.54 10.11 18.36
CA LYS A 130 -6.46 10.72 19.69
C LYS A 130 -5.11 10.42 20.37
N ILE A 131 -4.64 9.18 20.30
CA ILE A 131 -3.32 8.78 20.84
C ILE A 131 -2.21 9.57 20.15
N LEU A 132 -2.24 9.70 18.82
CA LEU A 132 -1.25 10.50 18.08
C LEU A 132 -1.25 11.97 18.53
N GLN A 133 -2.43 12.58 18.67
CA GLN A 133 -2.57 13.96 19.14
C GLN A 133 -2.01 14.15 20.55
N GLN A 134 -2.28 13.22 21.48
CA GLN A 134 -1.74 13.22 22.83
C GLN A 134 -0.21 13.15 22.86
N HIS A 135 0.41 12.52 21.84
CA HIS A 135 1.87 12.47 21.65
C HIS A 135 2.40 13.63 20.80
N GLY A 136 1.59 14.69 20.59
CA GLY A 136 1.99 15.92 19.91
C GLY A 136 2.16 15.78 18.40
N PHE A 137 1.52 14.82 17.79
CA PHE A 137 1.39 14.78 16.34
C PHE A 137 0.21 15.63 15.88
N ALA A 138 0.41 16.43 14.86
CA ALA A 138 -0.63 17.20 14.18
C ALA A 138 -1.12 16.45 12.92
N ASP A 139 -2.42 16.47 12.68
CA ASP A 139 -3.00 16.00 11.44
C ASP A 139 -2.58 16.89 10.28
N VAL A 140 -2.08 16.30 9.20
CA VAL A 140 -1.71 17.01 7.98
C VAL A 140 -2.76 16.75 6.92
N GLN A 141 -3.79 17.60 6.87
CA GLN A 141 -4.83 17.53 5.83
C GLN A 141 -4.32 17.85 4.41
N SER A 142 -3.06 18.24 4.29
CA SER A 142 -2.53 19.01 3.16
C SER A 142 -2.23 18.25 1.89
N PHE A 143 -2.32 16.92 1.84
CA PHE A 143 -1.92 16.18 0.64
C PHE A 143 -3.06 15.40 -0.03
N GLY A 144 -4.25 15.98 -0.06
CA GLY A 144 -5.37 15.45 -0.84
C GLY A 144 -5.89 14.10 -0.35
N GLY A 145 -5.73 13.79 0.93
CA GLY A 145 -6.31 12.60 1.55
C GLY A 145 -5.89 11.27 0.91
N ARG A 146 -4.75 11.23 0.21
CA ARG A 146 -4.32 10.11 -0.65
C ARG A 146 -4.40 8.74 0.04
N HIS A 147 -4.22 8.69 1.35
CA HIS A 147 -4.22 7.47 2.15
C HIS A 147 -5.30 7.45 3.24
N ALA A 148 -6.13 8.46 3.28
CA ALA A 148 -7.14 8.66 4.33
C ALA A 148 -8.41 7.83 4.12
N ARG A 149 -8.73 7.50 2.87
CA ARG A 149 -9.92 6.72 2.52
C ARG A 149 -9.60 5.72 1.44
N SER A 150 -10.07 4.49 1.61
CA SER A 150 -9.96 3.41 0.64
C SER A 150 -11.32 2.74 0.39
N LEU A 151 -11.38 1.84 -0.59
CA LEU A 151 -12.51 0.93 -0.79
C LEU A 151 -12.04 -0.49 -0.52
N ARG A 152 -12.84 -1.28 0.19
CA ARG A 152 -12.55 -2.68 0.46
C ARG A 152 -13.59 -3.59 -0.17
N LEU A 153 -13.12 -4.59 -0.90
CA LEU A 153 -13.93 -5.68 -1.42
C LEU A 153 -13.78 -6.87 -0.47
N ASP A 154 -14.86 -7.21 0.20
CA ASP A 154 -14.94 -8.43 0.99
C ASP A 154 -15.24 -9.60 0.05
N LEU A 155 -14.31 -10.55 -0.02
CA LEU A 155 -14.42 -11.70 -0.91
C LEU A 155 -15.39 -12.76 -0.38
N ALA A 156 -15.63 -12.79 0.93
CA ALA A 156 -16.61 -13.71 1.54
C ALA A 156 -18.05 -13.30 1.20
N SER A 157 -18.28 -12.02 0.93
CA SER A 157 -19.61 -11.51 0.52
C SER A 157 -19.98 -11.86 -0.93
N LEU A 158 -19.04 -12.39 -1.72
CA LEU A 158 -19.26 -12.74 -3.13
C LEU A 158 -19.67 -14.21 -3.27
N PRO A 159 -20.56 -14.53 -4.23
CA PRO A 159 -20.95 -15.91 -4.51
C PRO A 159 -19.75 -16.82 -4.78
N ALA A 160 -19.78 -18.04 -4.23
CA ALA A 160 -18.65 -18.98 -4.30
C ALA A 160 -18.33 -19.37 -5.74
N ASP A 161 -19.32 -19.77 -6.51
CA ASP A 161 -19.12 -20.30 -7.88
C ASP A 161 -18.78 -19.20 -8.88
N ASN A 162 -19.44 -18.05 -8.77
CA ASN A 162 -19.22 -16.93 -9.68
C ASN A 162 -19.34 -15.60 -8.94
N PRO A 163 -18.22 -14.95 -8.56
CA PRO A 163 -18.23 -13.68 -7.84
C PRO A 163 -19.01 -12.58 -8.56
N TYR A 164 -19.09 -12.66 -9.88
CA TYR A 164 -19.79 -11.66 -10.72
C TYR A 164 -21.28 -11.94 -10.89
N ALA A 165 -21.81 -13.03 -10.34
CA ALA A 165 -23.26 -13.28 -10.31
C ALA A 165 -23.98 -12.30 -9.36
N SER A 166 -23.28 -11.74 -8.38
CA SER A 166 -23.80 -10.70 -7.48
C SER A 166 -24.36 -9.51 -8.27
N SER A 167 -25.53 -9.00 -7.83
CA SER A 167 -26.11 -7.78 -8.36
C SER A 167 -25.21 -6.57 -8.16
N ALA A 168 -24.43 -6.55 -7.07
CA ALA A 168 -23.45 -5.51 -6.77
C ALA A 168 -22.36 -5.40 -7.85
N LEU A 169 -22.01 -6.50 -8.52
CA LEU A 169 -21.01 -6.56 -9.58
C LEU A 169 -21.60 -6.67 -11.00
N SER A 170 -22.89 -6.35 -11.18
CA SER A 170 -23.57 -6.43 -12.48
C SER A 170 -22.93 -5.56 -13.56
N GLN A 171 -22.43 -4.38 -13.20
CA GLN A 171 -21.67 -3.51 -14.11
C GLN A 171 -20.34 -4.17 -14.50
N VAL A 172 -19.56 -4.66 -13.54
CA VAL A 172 -18.28 -5.35 -13.79
C VAL A 172 -18.50 -6.53 -14.73
N ARG A 173 -19.55 -7.34 -14.51
CA ARG A 173 -19.89 -8.46 -15.40
C ARG A 173 -20.17 -8.03 -16.85
N ARG A 174 -20.85 -6.91 -17.05
CA ARG A 174 -21.09 -6.35 -18.40
C ARG A 174 -19.80 -5.88 -19.05
N GLU A 175 -18.92 -5.22 -18.27
CA GLU A 175 -17.65 -4.72 -18.73
C GLU A 175 -16.66 -5.84 -19.07
N ILE A 176 -16.64 -6.93 -18.28
CA ILE A 176 -15.89 -8.16 -18.60
C ILE A 176 -16.33 -8.69 -19.97
N LYS A 177 -17.63 -8.94 -20.16
CA LYS A 177 -18.16 -9.44 -21.43
C LYS A 177 -17.87 -8.52 -22.62
N ARG A 178 -17.87 -7.20 -22.41
CA ARG A 178 -17.51 -6.23 -23.44
C ARG A 178 -16.04 -6.33 -23.84
N ALA A 179 -15.14 -6.45 -22.86
CA ALA A 179 -13.71 -6.59 -23.13
C ALA A 179 -13.40 -7.92 -23.82
N GLU A 180 -14.01 -9.02 -23.36
CA GLU A 180 -13.87 -10.36 -23.99
C GLU A 180 -14.37 -10.36 -25.45
N ARG A 181 -15.52 -9.77 -25.73
CA ARG A 181 -16.04 -9.63 -27.10
C ARG A 181 -15.14 -8.79 -28.00
N ALA A 182 -14.38 -7.86 -27.43
CA ALA A 182 -13.37 -7.09 -28.16
C ALA A 182 -12.07 -7.90 -28.39
N GLY A 183 -12.00 -9.16 -27.95
CA GLY A 183 -10.82 -9.99 -28.09
C GLY A 183 -9.73 -9.74 -27.04
N ALA A 184 -10.07 -9.02 -25.95
CA ALA A 184 -9.15 -8.85 -24.84
C ALA A 184 -9.14 -10.08 -23.93
N ILE A 185 -7.97 -10.44 -23.44
CA ILE A 185 -7.77 -11.54 -22.49
C ILE A 185 -6.95 -11.07 -21.30
N ALA A 186 -7.20 -11.68 -20.13
CA ALA A 186 -6.35 -11.44 -18.98
C ALA A 186 -5.62 -12.70 -18.55
N ARG A 187 -4.42 -12.52 -18.02
CA ARG A 187 -3.60 -13.61 -17.48
C ARG A 187 -2.71 -13.10 -16.35
N ARG A 188 -2.13 -14.02 -15.59
CA ARG A 188 -1.05 -13.72 -14.67
C ARG A 188 0.14 -13.15 -15.44
N GLY A 189 0.67 -12.02 -14.95
CA GLY A 189 1.84 -11.37 -15.52
C GLY A 189 3.13 -12.11 -15.19
N GLN A 190 4.12 -11.93 -16.04
CA GLN A 190 5.44 -12.55 -15.96
C GLN A 190 6.52 -11.46 -16.10
N LYS A 191 7.77 -11.82 -15.84
CA LYS A 191 8.91 -10.89 -15.95
C LYS A 191 9.00 -10.20 -17.33
N ARG A 192 8.65 -10.91 -18.41
CA ARG A 192 8.62 -10.36 -19.77
C ARG A 192 7.63 -9.19 -19.95
N ASP A 193 6.58 -9.13 -19.13
CA ASP A 193 5.52 -8.12 -19.24
C ASP A 193 5.91 -6.79 -18.58
N LEU A 194 6.99 -6.78 -17.81
CA LEU A 194 7.46 -5.58 -17.12
C LEU A 194 7.88 -4.45 -18.06
N ASN A 195 8.39 -4.77 -19.25
CA ASN A 195 8.73 -3.75 -20.24
C ASN A 195 7.49 -2.99 -20.69
N ALA A 196 6.41 -3.70 -21.04
CA ALA A 196 5.14 -3.07 -21.40
C ALA A 196 4.57 -2.23 -20.22
N PHE A 197 4.64 -2.76 -19.00
CA PHE A 197 4.26 -2.00 -17.82
C PHE A 197 5.11 -0.73 -17.63
N ARG A 198 6.42 -0.82 -17.81
CA ARG A 198 7.35 0.32 -17.71
C ARG A 198 6.97 1.42 -18.70
N GLU A 199 6.66 1.07 -19.94
CA GLU A 199 6.23 2.02 -20.98
C GLU A 199 4.92 2.70 -20.58
N MET A 200 3.88 1.93 -20.22
CA MET A 200 2.58 2.44 -19.78
C MET A 200 2.70 3.36 -18.57
N HIS A 201 3.44 2.92 -17.54
CA HIS A 201 3.62 3.69 -16.32
C HIS A 201 4.42 4.97 -16.56
N GLY A 202 5.46 4.90 -17.42
CA GLY A 202 6.23 6.05 -17.86
C GLY A 202 5.38 7.07 -18.59
N GLN A 203 4.47 6.65 -19.47
CA GLN A 203 3.53 7.55 -20.15
C GLN A 203 2.60 8.25 -19.15
N LEU A 204 2.04 7.49 -18.19
CA LEU A 204 1.16 8.05 -17.15
C LEU A 204 1.87 9.14 -16.32
N LEU A 205 3.14 8.94 -16.00
CA LEU A 205 3.91 9.91 -15.23
C LEU A 205 4.26 11.14 -16.06
N ARG A 206 4.66 10.97 -17.32
CA ARG A 206 4.90 12.10 -18.24
C ARG A 206 3.65 12.96 -18.40
N LEU A 207 2.47 12.36 -18.59
CA LEU A 207 1.20 13.09 -18.65
C LEU A 207 0.87 13.83 -17.34
N ALA A 208 1.39 13.35 -16.21
CA ALA A 208 1.27 14.00 -14.91
C ALA A 208 2.41 15.00 -14.61
N GLY A 209 3.29 15.31 -15.58
CA GLY A 209 4.44 16.20 -15.40
C GLY A 209 5.52 15.64 -14.46
N LYS A 210 5.58 14.29 -14.28
CA LYS A 210 6.51 13.63 -13.39
C LYS A 210 7.54 12.83 -14.17
N PRO A 211 8.81 12.75 -13.70
CA PRO A 211 9.80 11.89 -14.31
C PRO A 211 9.43 10.41 -14.13
N PRO A 212 9.79 9.55 -15.09
CA PRO A 212 9.64 8.11 -14.93
C PRO A 212 10.54 7.60 -13.79
N PRO A 213 10.15 6.52 -13.10
CA PRO A 213 10.99 5.91 -12.09
C PRO A 213 12.28 5.34 -12.70
N ALA A 214 13.32 5.22 -11.88
CA ALA A 214 14.56 4.54 -12.26
C ALA A 214 14.30 3.08 -12.64
N ALA A 215 15.14 2.50 -13.50
CA ALA A 215 15.03 1.09 -13.92
C ALA A 215 15.02 0.15 -12.70
N ALA A 216 15.86 0.41 -11.71
CA ALA A 216 15.95 -0.37 -10.49
C ALA A 216 14.63 -0.46 -9.69
N TRP A 217 13.74 0.51 -9.83
CA TRP A 217 12.41 0.44 -9.21
C TRP A 217 11.53 -0.65 -9.85
N PHE A 218 11.60 -0.80 -11.17
CA PHE A 218 10.89 -1.87 -11.88
C PHE A 218 11.43 -3.25 -11.53
N ASP A 219 12.76 -3.36 -11.31
CA ASP A 219 13.38 -4.61 -10.85
C ASP A 219 12.93 -4.96 -9.43
N ALA A 220 12.87 -3.97 -8.53
CA ALA A 220 12.36 -4.16 -7.17
C ALA A 220 10.87 -4.55 -7.15
N ILE A 221 10.04 -3.94 -8.02
CA ILE A 221 8.64 -4.33 -8.21
C ILE A 221 8.54 -5.77 -8.70
N ALA A 222 9.36 -6.16 -9.69
CA ALA A 222 9.36 -7.52 -10.20
C ALA A 222 9.69 -8.53 -9.10
N GLU A 223 10.74 -8.28 -8.34
CA GLU A 223 11.15 -9.13 -7.23
C GLU A 223 10.06 -9.30 -6.17
N TYR A 224 9.34 -8.22 -5.87
CA TYR A 224 8.27 -8.26 -4.89
C TYR A 224 7.00 -8.94 -5.40
N PHE A 225 6.47 -8.51 -6.55
CA PHE A 225 5.15 -8.93 -7.03
C PHE A 225 5.14 -10.24 -7.85
N LEU A 226 6.29 -10.68 -8.33
CA LEU A 226 6.42 -12.00 -8.97
C LEU A 226 6.83 -13.12 -7.99
N SER A 227 6.87 -12.80 -6.69
CA SER A 227 7.05 -13.75 -5.59
C SER A 227 5.69 -14.16 -4.98
N GLU A 228 5.73 -14.92 -3.90
CA GLU A 228 4.55 -15.27 -3.07
C GLU A 228 3.89 -14.06 -2.37
N ARG A 229 4.61 -12.91 -2.28
CA ARG A 229 4.14 -11.68 -1.60
C ARG A 229 3.17 -10.88 -2.44
N GLY A 230 2.95 -11.28 -3.69
CA GLY A 230 2.04 -10.54 -4.55
C GLY A 230 1.76 -11.24 -5.87
N ALA A 231 1.11 -10.52 -6.74
CA ALA A 231 0.84 -10.97 -8.10
C ALA A 231 0.72 -9.80 -9.06
N MET A 232 1.16 -10.01 -10.28
CA MET A 232 0.90 -9.14 -11.43
C MET A 232 -0.17 -9.77 -12.30
N PHE A 233 -1.09 -8.98 -12.81
CA PHE A 233 -2.09 -9.38 -13.80
C PHE A 233 -2.05 -8.41 -14.96
N VAL A 234 -2.12 -8.94 -16.17
CA VAL A 234 -2.08 -8.16 -17.41
C VAL A 234 -3.31 -8.41 -18.25
N CYS A 235 -3.72 -7.39 -19.00
CA CYS A 235 -4.68 -7.53 -20.08
C CYS A 235 -3.93 -7.45 -21.41
N GLU A 236 -4.18 -8.41 -22.30
CA GLU A 236 -3.68 -8.43 -23.66
C GLU A 236 -4.80 -8.20 -24.67
N HIS A 237 -4.49 -7.47 -25.71
CA HIS A 237 -5.34 -7.28 -26.86
C HIS A 237 -4.46 -7.24 -28.11
N GLN A 238 -4.79 -8.02 -29.14
CA GLN A 238 -3.99 -8.13 -30.36
C GLN A 238 -2.50 -8.39 -30.10
N ASN A 239 -2.21 -9.34 -29.20
CA ASN A 239 -0.86 -9.74 -28.76
C ASN A 239 -0.04 -8.63 -28.09
N LYS A 240 -0.67 -7.54 -27.62
CA LYS A 240 -0.02 -6.47 -26.87
C LYS A 240 -0.59 -6.39 -25.46
N VAL A 241 0.28 -6.23 -24.47
CA VAL A 241 -0.14 -5.89 -23.10
C VAL A 241 -0.62 -4.42 -23.09
N ILE A 242 -1.90 -4.23 -22.77
CA ILE A 242 -2.59 -2.93 -22.78
C ILE A 242 -2.88 -2.38 -21.40
N SER A 243 -2.83 -3.21 -20.38
CA SER A 243 -2.90 -2.80 -18.97
C SER A 243 -2.26 -3.83 -18.06
N ALA A 244 -1.85 -3.37 -16.88
CA ALA A 244 -1.32 -4.21 -15.82
C ALA A 244 -1.73 -3.69 -14.45
N ILE A 245 -1.97 -4.62 -13.51
CA ILE A 245 -2.20 -4.34 -12.10
C ILE A 245 -1.30 -5.22 -11.23
N PHE A 246 -0.99 -4.71 -10.05
CA PHE A 246 -0.19 -5.40 -9.05
C PHE A 246 -0.94 -5.43 -7.72
N LEU A 247 -1.11 -6.63 -7.18
CA LEU A 247 -1.65 -6.87 -5.85
C LEU A 247 -0.53 -7.29 -4.91
N ALA A 248 -0.40 -6.57 -3.78
CA ALA A 248 0.43 -7.01 -2.66
C ALA A 248 -0.42 -7.87 -1.72
N ARG A 249 0.09 -9.04 -1.30
CA ARG A 249 -0.54 -9.90 -0.30
C ARG A 249 0.12 -9.70 1.06
N HIS A 250 -0.71 -9.58 2.10
CA HIS A 250 -0.26 -9.47 3.47
C HIS A 250 -1.28 -10.16 4.39
N GLY A 251 -0.97 -11.37 4.83
CA GLY A 251 -1.93 -12.20 5.55
C GLY A 251 -3.24 -12.40 4.75
N PRO A 252 -4.40 -12.16 5.37
CA PRO A 252 -5.70 -12.31 4.73
C PRO A 252 -6.12 -11.12 3.85
N LEU A 253 -5.26 -10.11 3.73
CA LEU A 253 -5.51 -8.90 2.93
C LEU A 253 -4.65 -8.89 1.68
N ALA A 254 -5.26 -8.60 0.52
CA ALA A 254 -4.52 -8.12 -0.65
C ALA A 254 -4.78 -6.63 -0.86
N THR A 255 -3.81 -5.93 -1.41
CA THR A 255 -3.93 -4.50 -1.73
C THR A 255 -3.62 -4.25 -3.20
N PHE A 256 -4.52 -3.56 -3.89
CA PHE A 256 -4.23 -3.02 -5.21
C PHE A 256 -3.18 -1.91 -5.08
N ALA A 257 -1.94 -2.28 -5.30
CA ALA A 257 -0.79 -1.41 -5.03
C ALA A 257 -0.47 -0.47 -6.19
N ILE A 258 -0.44 -1.00 -7.41
CA ILE A 258 -0.01 -0.27 -8.61
C ILE A 258 -0.87 -0.71 -9.79
N GLY A 259 -1.16 0.22 -10.71
CA GLY A 259 -1.80 -0.10 -11.98
C GLY A 259 -1.42 0.91 -13.07
N ALA A 260 -1.35 0.43 -14.31
CA ALA A 260 -1.15 1.24 -15.48
C ALA A 260 -1.93 0.66 -16.67
N SER A 261 -2.36 1.53 -17.57
CA SER A 261 -2.97 1.14 -18.85
C SER A 261 -2.54 2.11 -19.96
N LEU A 262 -2.58 1.66 -21.20
CA LEU A 262 -2.42 2.52 -22.36
C LEU A 262 -3.52 3.61 -22.39
N GLY A 263 -3.28 4.70 -23.11
CA GLY A 263 -4.25 5.77 -23.35
C GLY A 263 -5.57 5.29 -23.96
N ASP A 264 -6.50 6.22 -24.19
CA ASP A 264 -7.93 5.91 -24.44
C ASP A 264 -8.30 5.53 -25.88
N GLU A 265 -7.36 4.99 -26.66
CA GLU A 265 -7.61 4.57 -28.04
C GLU A 265 -8.54 3.34 -28.16
N LEU A 266 -8.79 2.62 -27.05
CA LEU A 266 -9.61 1.42 -27.04
C LEU A 266 -10.97 1.70 -26.40
N HIS A 267 -12.04 1.31 -27.10
CA HIS A 267 -13.42 1.53 -26.66
C HIS A 267 -13.97 0.52 -25.64
N PHE A 268 -13.09 -0.14 -24.86
CA PHE A 268 -13.50 -1.06 -23.80
C PHE A 268 -12.64 -0.88 -22.52
N PRO A 269 -13.15 -1.29 -21.34
CA PRO A 269 -12.46 -1.09 -20.06
C PRO A 269 -11.28 -2.01 -19.90
N LYS A 270 -10.06 -1.49 -20.06
CA LYS A 270 -8.79 -2.23 -20.07
C LYS A 270 -8.41 -2.85 -18.72
N MET A 271 -8.87 -2.29 -17.61
CA MET A 271 -8.47 -2.69 -16.25
C MET A 271 -9.41 -3.73 -15.62
N VAL A 272 -10.59 -3.97 -16.21
CA VAL A 272 -11.60 -4.85 -15.59
C VAL A 272 -11.18 -6.31 -15.61
N LEU A 273 -10.62 -6.80 -16.72
CA LEU A 273 -10.20 -8.20 -16.86
C LEU A 273 -9.03 -8.55 -15.92
N PRO A 274 -7.93 -7.77 -15.86
CA PRO A 274 -6.87 -8.07 -14.90
C PRO A 274 -7.34 -7.98 -13.44
N MET A 275 -8.29 -7.10 -13.13
CA MET A 275 -8.87 -7.07 -11.78
C MET A 275 -9.74 -8.30 -11.51
N ALA A 276 -10.47 -8.79 -12.52
CA ALA A 276 -11.21 -10.04 -12.41
C ALA A 276 -10.28 -11.23 -12.13
N SER A 277 -9.19 -11.34 -12.86
CA SER A 277 -8.16 -12.38 -12.62
C SER A 277 -7.52 -12.22 -11.23
N ALA A 278 -7.32 -10.99 -10.76
CA ALA A 278 -6.81 -10.73 -9.43
C ALA A 278 -7.77 -11.17 -8.31
N ILE A 279 -9.08 -11.00 -8.50
CA ILE A 279 -10.11 -11.49 -7.56
C ILE A 279 -10.11 -13.02 -7.51
N ALA A 280 -10.01 -13.69 -8.65
CA ALA A 280 -9.92 -15.15 -8.72
C ALA A 280 -8.67 -15.65 -7.96
N TRP A 281 -7.50 -15.10 -8.28
CA TRP A 281 -6.25 -15.42 -7.58
C TRP A 281 -6.33 -15.17 -6.07
N ALA A 282 -6.94 -14.06 -5.66
CA ALA A 282 -7.07 -13.74 -4.24
C ALA A 282 -7.87 -14.80 -3.49
N ARG A 283 -8.93 -15.33 -4.10
CA ARG A 283 -9.75 -16.42 -3.54
C ARG A 283 -8.98 -17.73 -3.46
N GLU A 284 -8.25 -18.10 -4.53
CA GLU A 284 -7.40 -19.29 -4.58
C GLU A 284 -6.28 -19.26 -3.53
N ASN A 285 -5.87 -18.05 -3.10
CA ASN A 285 -4.82 -17.84 -2.11
C ASN A 285 -5.37 -17.45 -0.71
N GLU A 286 -6.63 -17.80 -0.41
CA GLU A 286 -7.28 -17.62 0.88
C GLU A 286 -7.32 -16.16 1.39
N VAL A 287 -7.19 -15.20 0.49
CA VAL A 287 -7.36 -13.78 0.80
C VAL A 287 -8.83 -13.54 1.17
N LYS A 288 -9.06 -12.87 2.29
CA LYS A 288 -10.41 -12.55 2.78
C LYS A 288 -10.97 -11.27 2.18
N SER A 289 -10.10 -10.30 1.92
CA SER A 289 -10.51 -9.02 1.35
C SER A 289 -9.44 -8.37 0.49
N ILE A 290 -9.87 -7.52 -0.46
CA ILE A 290 -8.98 -6.71 -1.28
C ILE A 290 -9.19 -5.24 -0.92
N ASP A 291 -8.14 -4.57 -0.47
CA ASP A 291 -8.08 -3.12 -0.40
C ASP A 291 -7.81 -2.58 -1.82
N LEU A 292 -8.78 -1.91 -2.40
CA LEU A 292 -8.67 -1.35 -3.75
C LEU A 292 -7.80 -0.08 -3.80
N GLY A 293 -7.25 0.32 -2.66
CA GLY A 293 -6.39 1.49 -2.51
C GLY A 293 -7.16 2.81 -2.47
N GLY A 294 -6.43 3.87 -2.18
CA GLY A 294 -6.99 5.19 -1.90
C GLY A 294 -7.94 5.72 -2.97
N ILE A 295 -8.98 6.39 -2.50
CA ILE A 295 -9.92 7.16 -3.31
C ILE A 295 -9.90 8.62 -2.86
N PRO A 296 -10.24 9.58 -3.77
CA PRO A 296 -10.30 10.99 -3.40
C PRO A 296 -11.37 11.25 -2.33
N MET A 297 -11.14 12.28 -1.53
CA MET A 297 -12.14 12.82 -0.62
C MET A 297 -13.24 13.53 -1.42
N GLU A 298 -14.37 13.76 -0.78
CA GLU A 298 -15.49 14.50 -1.39
C GLU A 298 -15.04 15.92 -1.72
N GLY A 299 -15.36 16.35 -2.96
CA GLY A 299 -14.94 17.68 -3.45
C GLY A 299 -13.60 17.72 -4.19
N ASP A 300 -12.86 16.61 -4.29
CA ASP A 300 -11.65 16.55 -5.12
C ASP A 300 -12.02 16.71 -6.61
N LYS A 301 -11.44 17.73 -7.25
CA LYS A 301 -11.72 18.11 -8.65
C LYS A 301 -10.79 17.45 -9.67
N ASP A 302 -9.85 16.62 -9.23
CA ASP A 302 -8.93 15.91 -10.13
C ASP A 302 -9.70 14.83 -10.93
N ALA A 303 -9.92 15.10 -12.22
CA ALA A 303 -10.66 14.22 -13.11
C ALA A 303 -10.07 12.80 -13.20
N LYS A 304 -8.72 12.68 -13.16
CA LYS A 304 -8.03 11.39 -13.19
C LYS A 304 -8.28 10.59 -11.92
N ARG A 305 -8.21 11.23 -10.75
CA ARG A 305 -8.52 10.59 -9.46
C ARG A 305 -9.98 10.16 -9.41
N THR A 306 -10.88 10.99 -9.93
CA THR A 306 -12.32 10.68 -10.03
C THR A 306 -12.56 9.47 -10.92
N SER A 307 -11.90 9.37 -12.08
CA SER A 307 -12.00 8.22 -12.99
C SER A 307 -11.48 6.94 -12.33
N ILE A 308 -10.33 6.98 -11.64
CA ILE A 308 -9.80 5.85 -10.89
C ILE A 308 -10.76 5.43 -9.77
N ALA A 309 -11.35 6.39 -9.05
CA ALA A 309 -12.32 6.10 -8.02
C ALA A 309 -13.60 5.48 -8.58
N HIS A 310 -14.07 5.91 -9.76
CA HIS A 310 -15.21 5.29 -10.43
C HIS A 310 -14.93 3.82 -10.76
N PHE A 311 -13.76 3.51 -11.33
CA PHE A 311 -13.32 2.14 -11.58
C PHE A 311 -13.34 1.30 -10.29
N LYS A 312 -12.75 1.79 -9.20
CA LYS A 312 -12.72 1.08 -7.92
C LYS A 312 -14.12 0.87 -7.34
N ARG A 313 -15.01 1.88 -7.44
CA ARG A 313 -16.40 1.80 -6.98
C ARG A 313 -17.25 0.79 -7.75
N SER A 314 -16.86 0.42 -8.97
CA SER A 314 -17.55 -0.66 -9.70
C SER A 314 -17.35 -2.02 -9.04
N PHE A 315 -16.25 -2.22 -8.30
CA PHE A 315 -15.96 -3.47 -7.58
C PHE A 315 -16.46 -3.46 -6.13
N SER A 316 -16.40 -2.31 -5.45
CA SER A 316 -16.92 -2.18 -4.09
C SER A 316 -17.28 -0.75 -3.76
N ARG A 317 -18.33 -0.58 -2.96
CA ARG A 317 -18.74 0.71 -2.38
C ARG A 317 -18.41 0.80 -0.89
N ALA A 318 -17.88 -0.25 -0.29
CA ALA A 318 -17.52 -0.28 1.12
C ALA A 318 -16.31 0.63 1.36
N LYS A 319 -16.58 1.83 1.88
CA LYS A 319 -15.57 2.82 2.24
C LYS A 319 -14.90 2.44 3.55
N ILE A 320 -13.59 2.64 3.62
CA ILE A 320 -12.80 2.50 4.83
C ILE A 320 -12.06 3.81 5.04
N ASP A 321 -12.36 4.46 6.15
CA ASP A 321 -11.60 5.63 6.59
C ASP A 321 -10.43 5.15 7.44
N LEU A 322 -9.22 5.53 7.02
CA LEU A 322 -7.95 5.18 7.63
C LEU A 322 -7.39 6.38 8.40
N VAL A 323 -6.48 6.11 9.34
CA VAL A 323 -5.72 7.19 9.98
C VAL A 323 -4.97 7.97 8.91
N HIS A 324 -5.09 9.30 8.96
CA HIS A 324 -4.42 10.23 8.07
C HIS A 324 -2.92 10.32 8.38
N GLU A 325 -2.16 11.01 7.53
CA GLU A 325 -0.81 11.41 7.87
C GLU A 325 -0.82 12.36 9.07
N HIS A 326 -0.07 12.00 10.10
CA HIS A 326 0.18 12.82 11.27
C HIS A 326 1.67 13.13 11.35
N VAL A 327 1.99 14.37 11.67
CA VAL A 327 3.38 14.87 11.69
C VAL A 327 3.71 15.46 13.03
N ARG A 328 4.90 15.14 13.51
CA ARG A 328 5.53 15.79 14.65
C ARG A 328 6.83 16.43 14.24
N TRP A 329 7.02 17.67 14.67
CA TRP A 329 8.28 18.41 14.61
C TRP A 329 8.97 18.38 15.98
N PHE A 330 10.31 18.34 15.98
CA PHE A 330 11.12 18.28 17.21
C PHE A 330 11.91 19.57 17.40
#